data_296d375e5caa09ac2bc022701a82d503
#
_entry.id   296d375e5caa09ac2bc022701a82d503
#
_cell.length_a   1.000
_cell.length_b   1.000
_cell.length_c   1.000
_cell.angle_alpha   90.00
_cell.angle_beta   90.00
_cell.angle_gamma   90.00
#
_symmetry.space_group_name_H-M   'P 1'
#
loop_
_entity.id
_entity.type
_entity.pdbx_description
1 polymer ?
#
loop_
_entity_poly.entity_id
_entity_poly.type
_entity_poly.pdbx_seq_one_letter_code
_entity_poly.pdbx_strand_id
1 'polypeptide(L)'
;MLKQIELSFEPATNSPPVFLVCGYNDRPDISEGLAGVYLKFKQLKVPAELHIYTGTGHGFGLRANNTQPAGKWIERFEEWLADSGFLKKP
;
A
#
# COMPACT_ATOMS: atom_id res chain seq x y z
N MET A 1 -0.99 15.17 12.87
CA MET A 1 -1.04 13.72 13.04
C MET A 1 -0.01 13.00 12.17
N LEU A 2 -0.18 13.00 10.84
CA LEU A 2 0.78 12.32 9.97
C LEU A 2 2.17 12.93 10.04
N LYS A 3 2.27 14.23 10.29
CA LYS A 3 3.56 14.91 10.41
C LYS A 3 4.39 14.45 11.60
N GLN A 4 3.77 13.72 12.55
CA GLN A 4 4.47 13.20 13.73
C GLN A 4 5.02 11.79 13.50
N ILE A 5 4.74 11.21 12.34
CA ILE A 5 5.18 9.86 12.03
C ILE A 5 6.48 9.93 11.24
N GLU A 6 7.54 9.38 11.83
CA GLU A 6 8.83 9.30 11.17
C GLU A 6 8.84 8.12 10.21
N LEU A 7 9.33 8.36 9.02
CA LEU A 7 9.49 7.30 8.04
C LEU A 7 10.85 6.64 8.22
N SER A 8 10.90 5.32 8.10
CA SER A 8 12.14 4.56 8.22
C SER A 8 13.02 4.68 6.97
N PHE A 9 12.52 5.31 5.92
CA PHE A 9 13.28 5.56 4.71
C PHE A 9 12.77 6.84 4.06
N GLU A 10 13.59 7.39 3.15
CA GLU A 10 13.22 8.58 2.39
C GLU A 10 13.00 8.20 0.94
N PRO A 11 11.77 8.37 0.40
CA PRO A 11 11.53 8.15 -1.02
C PRO A 11 12.33 9.14 -1.86
N ALA A 12 12.70 8.74 -3.05
CA ALA A 12 13.42 9.58 -4.00
C ALA A 12 12.58 9.83 -5.26
N THR A 13 12.89 10.93 -5.97
CA THR A 13 12.13 11.29 -7.18
C THR A 13 12.27 10.27 -8.30
N ASN A 14 13.32 9.46 -8.27
CA ASN A 14 13.53 8.42 -9.28
C ASN A 14 13.07 7.05 -8.82
N SER A 15 12.29 6.98 -7.74
CA SER A 15 11.74 5.71 -7.27
C SER A 15 10.77 5.14 -8.31
N PRO A 16 10.71 3.81 -8.45
CA PRO A 16 9.66 3.21 -9.29
C PRO A 16 8.28 3.40 -8.66
N PRO A 17 7.21 3.21 -9.43
CA PRO A 17 5.87 3.21 -8.85
C PRO A 17 5.74 2.21 -7.71
N VAL A 18 4.91 2.52 -6.72
CA VAL A 18 4.75 1.68 -5.53
C VAL A 18 3.30 1.31 -5.30
N PHE A 19 3.12 0.12 -4.72
CA PHE A 19 1.82 -0.37 -4.27
C PHE A 19 1.92 -0.64 -2.77
N LEU A 20 1.02 -0.03 -2.00
CA LEU A 20 1.02 -0.09 -0.54
C LEU A 20 -0.31 -0.65 -0.07
N VAL A 21 -0.28 -1.61 0.86
CA VAL A 21 -1.51 -2.21 1.38
C VAL A 21 -1.33 -2.54 2.86
N CYS A 22 -2.35 -2.23 3.66
CA CYS A 22 -2.36 -2.61 5.07
C CYS A 22 -3.79 -2.65 5.60
N GLY A 23 -3.93 -3.08 6.86
CA GLY A 23 -5.20 -3.07 7.56
C GLY A 23 -5.38 -1.80 8.39
N TYR A 24 -6.61 -1.32 8.45
CA TYR A 24 -6.95 -0.14 9.23
C TYR A 24 -6.63 -0.34 10.72
N ASN A 25 -6.82 -1.56 11.22
CA ASN A 25 -6.61 -1.89 12.63
C ASN A 25 -5.16 -2.31 12.95
N ASP A 26 -4.26 -2.19 11.99
CA ASP A 26 -2.84 -2.42 12.25
C ASP A 26 -2.28 -1.31 13.14
N ARG A 27 -1.06 -1.52 13.65
CA ARG A 27 -0.42 -0.52 14.50
C ARG A 27 -0.26 0.80 13.76
N PRO A 28 -0.26 1.94 14.50
CA PRO A 28 -0.10 3.25 13.85
C PRO A 28 1.18 3.40 13.01
N ASP A 29 2.27 2.72 13.40
CA ASP A 29 3.49 2.77 12.60
C ASP A 29 3.34 2.06 11.25
N ILE A 30 2.30 1.22 11.10
CA ILE A 30 1.98 0.56 9.84
C ILE A 30 0.87 1.31 9.10
N SER A 31 -0.31 1.43 9.70
CA SER A 31 -1.47 2.01 9.00
C SER A 31 -1.28 3.50 8.70
N GLU A 32 -1.04 4.29 9.73
CA GLU A 32 -0.79 5.72 9.54
C GLU A 32 0.57 5.95 8.88
N GLY A 33 1.54 5.09 9.19
CA GLY A 33 2.86 5.14 8.58
C GLY A 33 2.81 4.99 7.06
N LEU A 34 2.04 4.01 6.55
CA LEU A 34 1.90 3.83 5.11
C LEU A 34 1.17 5.00 4.46
N ALA A 35 0.22 5.61 5.16
CA ALA A 35 -0.43 6.82 4.66
C ALA A 35 0.59 7.95 4.51
N GLY A 36 1.52 8.08 5.47
CA GLY A 36 2.60 9.06 5.40
C GLY A 36 3.55 8.77 4.25
N VAL A 37 3.89 7.51 4.03
CA VAL A 37 4.72 7.10 2.88
C VAL A 37 4.03 7.47 1.57
N TYR A 38 2.73 7.19 1.45
CA TYR A 38 1.97 7.57 0.27
C TYR A 38 2.07 9.07 0.00
N LEU A 39 1.91 9.89 1.04
CA LEU A 39 1.97 11.34 0.89
C LEU A 39 3.35 11.80 0.40
N LYS A 40 4.42 11.17 0.89
CA LYS A 40 5.77 11.49 0.42
C LYS A 40 5.93 11.20 -1.07
N PHE A 41 5.48 10.04 -1.52
CA PHE A 41 5.54 9.72 -2.95
C PHE A 41 4.72 10.69 -3.77
N LYS A 42 3.54 11.08 -3.27
CA LYS A 42 2.70 12.07 -3.94
C LYS A 42 3.40 13.40 -4.09
N GLN A 43 4.08 13.86 -3.04
CA GLN A 43 4.84 15.10 -3.06
C GLN A 43 5.98 15.07 -4.07
N LEU A 44 6.60 13.90 -4.24
CA LEU A 44 7.69 13.70 -5.20
C LEU A 44 7.19 13.40 -6.61
N LYS A 45 5.87 13.35 -6.80
CA LYS A 45 5.23 13.03 -8.08
C LYS A 45 5.58 11.63 -8.58
N VAL A 46 5.84 10.71 -7.66
CA VAL A 46 6.05 9.29 -7.96
C VAL A 46 4.71 8.58 -7.84
N PRO A 47 4.27 7.83 -8.85
CA PRO A 47 3.00 7.12 -8.78
C PRO A 47 2.95 6.16 -7.60
N ALA A 48 1.86 6.22 -6.84
CA ALA A 48 1.68 5.39 -5.66
C ALA A 48 0.21 5.03 -5.51
N GLU A 49 -0.06 3.77 -5.21
CA GLU A 49 -1.41 3.31 -4.92
C GLU A 49 -1.43 2.77 -3.49
N LEU A 50 -2.46 3.13 -2.72
CA LEU A 50 -2.57 2.73 -1.32
C LEU A 50 -3.97 2.18 -1.06
N HIS A 51 -4.01 0.99 -0.43
CA HIS A 51 -5.25 0.38 0.03
C HIS A 51 -5.17 0.13 1.52
N ILE A 52 -6.13 0.67 2.28
CA ILE A 52 -6.25 0.43 3.72
C ILE A 52 -7.61 -0.17 3.96
N TYR A 53 -7.66 -1.42 4.42
CA TYR A 53 -8.89 -2.17 4.57
C TYR A 53 -9.41 -2.09 5.99
N THR A 54 -10.67 -1.66 6.15
CA THR A 54 -11.32 -1.65 7.47
C THR A 54 -11.51 -3.06 8.00
N GLY A 55 -11.62 -3.18 9.32
CA GLY A 55 -11.84 -4.47 9.95
C GLY A 55 -10.70 -5.46 9.76
N THR A 56 -9.49 -4.98 9.51
CA THR A 56 -8.37 -5.83 9.14
C THR A 56 -7.17 -5.44 9.97
N GLY A 57 -6.57 -6.44 10.62
CA GLY A 57 -5.37 -6.25 11.42
C GLY A 57 -4.10 -6.61 10.64
N HIS A 58 -3.04 -6.88 11.40
CA HIS A 58 -1.74 -7.22 10.85
C HIS A 58 -1.73 -8.66 10.30
N GLY A 59 -0.97 -8.86 9.23
CA GLY A 59 -0.65 -10.22 8.78
C GLY A 59 -1.78 -10.95 8.07
N PHE A 60 -2.66 -10.23 7.37
CA PHE A 60 -3.78 -10.89 6.67
C PHE A 60 -3.31 -11.74 5.47
N GLY A 61 -2.27 -11.32 4.75
CA GLY A 61 -1.65 -12.11 3.67
C GLY A 61 -2.62 -12.69 2.66
N LEU A 62 -2.31 -13.90 2.18
CA LEU A 62 -3.11 -14.62 1.18
C LEU A 62 -3.87 -15.79 1.80
N ARG A 63 -4.47 -15.59 2.95
CA ARG A 63 -5.18 -16.65 3.65
C ARG A 63 -6.46 -17.04 2.89
N ALA A 64 -6.60 -18.32 2.58
CA ALA A 64 -7.73 -18.82 1.82
C ALA A 64 -9.07 -18.64 2.53
N ASN A 65 -9.05 -18.60 3.87
CA ASN A 65 -10.26 -18.44 4.67
C ASN A 65 -10.62 -16.98 4.94
N ASN A 66 -9.89 -16.04 4.37
CA ASN A 66 -10.18 -14.62 4.56
C ASN A 66 -11.27 -14.21 3.56
N THR A 67 -12.49 -14.01 4.07
CA THR A 67 -13.63 -13.62 3.25
C THR A 67 -13.85 -12.11 3.22
N GLN A 68 -13.04 -11.34 3.93
CA GLN A 68 -13.15 -9.89 3.93
C GLN A 68 -12.51 -9.29 2.67
N PRO A 69 -12.84 -8.03 2.33
CA PRO A 69 -12.25 -7.39 1.15
C PRO A 69 -10.73 -7.44 1.13
N ALA A 70 -10.08 -7.38 2.30
CA ALA A 70 -8.62 -7.48 2.38
C ALA A 70 -8.09 -8.81 1.85
N GLY A 71 -8.89 -9.87 1.87
CA GLY A 71 -8.49 -11.16 1.34
C GLY A 71 -8.26 -11.15 -0.16
N LYS A 72 -8.73 -10.11 -0.84
CA LYS A 72 -8.61 -9.97 -2.29
C LYS A 72 -7.57 -8.93 -2.69
N TRP A 73 -6.67 -8.55 -1.78
CA TRP A 73 -5.67 -7.53 -2.08
C TRP A 73 -4.79 -7.91 -3.26
N ILE A 74 -4.56 -9.20 -3.47
CA ILE A 74 -3.71 -9.66 -4.58
C ILE A 74 -4.34 -9.33 -5.94
N GLU A 75 -5.66 -9.31 -6.03
CA GLU A 75 -6.34 -8.90 -7.26
C GLU A 75 -6.08 -7.44 -7.57
N ARG A 76 -6.09 -6.59 -6.55
CA ARG A 76 -5.78 -5.16 -6.71
C ARG A 76 -4.32 -4.99 -7.12
N PHE A 77 -3.44 -5.79 -6.55
CA PHE A 77 -2.03 -5.76 -6.90
C PHE A 77 -1.80 -6.16 -8.35
N GLU A 78 -2.47 -7.22 -8.82
CA GLU A 78 -2.36 -7.65 -10.21
C GLU A 78 -2.85 -6.57 -11.17
N GLU A 79 -3.98 -5.94 -10.86
CA GLU A 79 -4.51 -4.83 -11.64
C GLU A 79 -3.51 -3.68 -11.71
N TRP A 80 -2.91 -3.35 -10.57
CA TRP A 80 -1.91 -2.30 -10.51
C TRP A 80 -0.67 -2.63 -11.34
N LEU A 81 -0.20 -3.87 -11.29
CA LEU A 81 0.93 -4.30 -12.11
C LEU A 81 0.63 -4.12 -13.59
N ALA A 82 -0.57 -4.49 -14.02
CA ALA A 82 -0.97 -4.34 -15.42
C ALA A 82 -1.06 -2.87 -15.83
N ASP A 83 -1.71 -2.05 -15.00
CA ASP A 83 -1.89 -0.63 -15.29
C ASP A 83 -0.58 0.13 -15.30
N SER A 84 0.38 -0.29 -14.48
CA SER A 84 1.70 0.34 -14.38
C SER A 84 2.68 -0.16 -15.43
N GLY A 85 2.27 -1.12 -16.27
CA GLY A 85 3.12 -1.63 -17.34
C GLY A 85 4.10 -2.70 -16.93
N PHE A 86 3.96 -3.28 -15.73
CA PHE A 86 4.86 -4.32 -15.25
C PHE A 86 4.48 -5.72 -15.71
N LEU A 87 3.23 -5.91 -16.17
CA LEU A 87 2.78 -7.17 -16.71
C LEU A 87 2.58 -7.05 -18.21
N LYS A 88 3.13 -8.01 -18.95
CA LYS A 88 2.88 -8.10 -20.39
C LYS A 88 1.51 -8.74 -20.59
N LYS A 89 0.69 -8.12 -21.41
CA LYS A 89 -0.58 -8.72 -21.79
C LYS A 89 -0.32 -9.84 -22.78
N PRO A 90 -1.03 -10.99 -22.65
CA PRO A 90 -0.92 -12.06 -23.62
C PRO A 90 -1.41 -11.63 -25.00
#